data_150aa7a28f40224b9b8964b80db1514e
#
_entry.id   150aa7a28f40224b9b8964b80db1514e
#
_cell.length_a   1.000
_cell.length_b   1.000
_cell.length_c   1.000
_cell.angle_alpha   90.00
_cell.angle_beta   90.00
_cell.angle_gamma   90.00
#
_symmetry.space_group_name_H-M   'P 1'
#
loop_
_entity.id
_entity.type
_entity.pdbx_description
1 polymer ?
#
loop_
_entity_poly.entity_id
_entity_poly.type
_entity_poly.pdbx_seq_one_letter_code
_entity_poly.pdbx_strand_id
1 'polypeptide(L)'
;MNPTLQRAVTSFYNLIYEAQTFATTMSRIDTAEQEHYAGRIEGLNWVLDRCQELEDMDANLTPTSLQRVLTEVKSDLDHELSVQRREKGRRADGREEALNFVADYLSSLITATDIESAKTPAV
;
A
#
# COMPACT_ATOMS: atom_id res chain seq x y z
N MET A 1 21.48 1.89 -7.99
CA MET A 1 20.06 2.23 -7.78
C MET A 1 19.29 2.12 -9.09
N ASN A 2 18.14 1.49 -9.11
CA ASN A 2 17.29 1.36 -10.31
C ASN A 2 16.26 2.49 -10.35
N PRO A 3 16.39 3.46 -11.31
CA PRO A 3 15.46 4.61 -11.35
C PRO A 3 14.00 4.23 -11.59
N THR A 4 13.76 3.16 -12.36
CA THR A 4 12.40 2.68 -12.64
C THR A 4 11.73 2.18 -11.36
N LEU A 5 12.43 1.37 -10.58
CA LEU A 5 11.91 0.85 -9.31
C LEU A 5 11.72 1.96 -8.29
N GLN A 6 12.64 2.91 -8.25
CA GLN A 6 12.54 4.04 -7.34
C GLN A 6 11.32 4.90 -7.63
N ARG A 7 11.03 5.13 -8.91
CA ARG A 7 9.81 5.84 -9.34
C ARG A 7 8.56 5.06 -8.94
N ALA A 8 8.59 3.74 -9.07
CA ALA A 8 7.46 2.89 -8.69
C ALA A 8 7.17 3.00 -7.18
N VAL A 9 8.20 2.96 -6.34
CA VAL A 9 8.05 3.12 -4.89
C VAL A 9 7.55 4.52 -4.54
N THR A 10 8.11 5.56 -5.17
CA THR A 10 7.67 6.94 -4.98
C THR A 10 6.20 7.11 -5.36
N SER A 11 5.79 6.55 -6.50
CA SER A 11 4.40 6.59 -6.95
C SER A 11 3.47 5.88 -5.98
N PHE A 12 3.91 4.76 -5.42
CA PHE A 12 3.15 4.02 -4.40
C PHE A 12 2.91 4.89 -3.16
N TYR A 13 3.95 5.51 -2.61
CA TYR A 13 3.80 6.40 -1.46
C TYR A 13 2.91 7.60 -1.78
N ASN A 14 3.09 8.21 -2.94
CA ASN A 14 2.27 9.35 -3.35
C ASN A 14 0.80 8.96 -3.44
N LEU A 15 0.51 7.78 -3.98
CA LEU A 15 -0.85 7.27 -4.07
C LEU A 15 -1.50 7.16 -2.69
N ILE A 16 -0.76 6.63 -1.71
CA ILE A 16 -1.27 6.48 -0.35
C ILE A 16 -1.49 7.85 0.30
N TYR A 17 -0.56 8.78 0.15
CA TYR A 17 -0.69 10.13 0.72
C TYR A 17 -1.83 10.90 0.08
N GLU A 18 -2.05 10.78 -1.22
CA GLU A 18 -3.19 11.38 -1.90
C GLU A 18 -4.51 10.79 -1.39
N ALA A 19 -4.57 9.48 -1.21
CA ALA A 19 -5.75 8.82 -0.67
C ALA A 19 -6.04 9.27 0.77
N GLN A 20 -5.02 9.46 1.59
CA GLN A 20 -5.16 9.99 2.95
C GLN A 20 -5.68 11.42 2.95
N THR A 21 -5.14 12.27 2.09
CA THR A 21 -5.57 13.66 1.94
C THR A 21 -7.04 13.72 1.51
N PHE A 22 -7.42 12.91 0.54
CA PHE A 22 -8.80 12.82 0.09
C PHE A 22 -9.73 12.40 1.24
N ALA A 23 -9.39 11.33 1.96
CA ALA A 23 -10.20 10.82 3.05
C ALA A 23 -10.32 11.84 4.19
N THR A 24 -9.23 12.55 4.51
CA THR A 24 -9.24 13.60 5.54
C THR A 24 -10.17 14.75 5.12
N THR A 25 -10.08 15.18 3.87
CA THR A 25 -10.94 16.24 3.33
C THR A 25 -12.41 15.81 3.37
N MET A 26 -12.70 14.61 2.90
CA MET A 26 -14.07 14.10 2.84
C MET A 26 -14.67 13.89 4.24
N SER A 27 -13.86 13.51 5.23
CA SER A 27 -14.34 13.36 6.61
C SER A 27 -14.83 14.68 7.20
N ARG A 28 -14.31 15.80 6.70
CA ARG A 28 -14.74 17.14 7.14
C ARG A 28 -15.96 17.65 6.40
N ILE A 29 -16.14 17.23 5.14
CA ILE A 29 -17.24 17.68 4.28
C ILE A 29 -18.47 16.81 4.47
N ASP A 30 -18.28 15.49 4.49
CA ASP A 30 -19.36 14.51 4.59
C ASP A 30 -19.38 13.91 5.99
N THR A 31 -20.05 14.59 6.92
CA THR A 31 -20.11 14.16 8.32
C THR A 31 -20.90 12.86 8.50
N ALA A 32 -21.80 12.51 7.59
CA ALA A 32 -22.55 11.27 7.63
C ALA A 32 -21.64 10.04 7.38
N GLU A 33 -20.57 10.22 6.62
CA GLU A 33 -19.59 9.17 6.29
C GLU A 33 -18.27 9.32 7.03
N GLN A 34 -18.24 10.12 8.09
CA GLN A 34 -17.01 10.43 8.82
C GLN A 34 -16.31 9.19 9.36
N GLU A 35 -17.05 8.22 9.90
CA GLU A 35 -16.49 6.97 10.40
C GLU A 35 -15.90 6.12 9.27
N HIS A 36 -16.53 6.10 8.11
CA HIS A 36 -16.02 5.39 6.94
C HIS A 36 -14.66 5.96 6.51
N TYR A 37 -14.58 7.29 6.40
CA TYR A 37 -13.31 7.93 6.02
C TYR A 37 -12.23 7.79 7.09
N ALA A 38 -12.60 7.81 8.37
CA ALA A 38 -11.67 7.54 9.45
C ALA A 38 -11.08 6.13 9.34
N GLY A 39 -11.90 5.15 9.00
CA GLY A 39 -11.44 3.78 8.74
C GLY A 39 -10.47 3.71 7.57
N ARG A 40 -10.74 4.44 6.48
CA ARG A 40 -9.82 4.50 5.34
C ARG A 40 -8.44 5.04 5.74
N ILE A 41 -8.41 6.09 6.54
CA ILE A 41 -7.17 6.67 7.05
C ILE A 41 -6.41 5.65 7.90
N GLU A 42 -7.11 4.95 8.78
CA GLU A 42 -6.50 3.90 9.61
C GLU A 42 -5.87 2.79 8.77
N GLY A 43 -6.57 2.32 7.75
CA GLY A 43 -6.07 1.29 6.84
C GLY A 43 -4.83 1.75 6.08
N LEU A 44 -4.83 2.98 5.58
CA LEU A 44 -3.69 3.54 4.88
C LEU A 44 -2.47 3.73 5.80
N ASN A 45 -2.69 4.16 7.03
CA ASN A 45 -1.62 4.28 8.04
C ASN A 45 -1.02 2.92 8.36
N TRP A 46 -1.85 1.90 8.48
CA TRP A 46 -1.38 0.53 8.72
C TRP A 46 -0.42 0.08 7.60
N VAL A 47 -0.79 0.37 6.35
CA VAL A 47 0.06 0.04 5.20
C VAL A 47 1.39 0.79 5.25
N LEU A 48 1.36 2.09 5.54
CA LEU A 48 2.59 2.89 5.62
C LEU A 48 3.53 2.34 6.68
N ASP A 49 3.02 1.93 7.83
CA ASP A 49 3.83 1.33 8.89
C ASP A 49 4.50 0.03 8.41
N ARG A 50 3.81 -0.79 7.64
CA ARG A 50 4.37 -2.02 7.07
C ARG A 50 5.40 -1.74 5.98
N CYS A 51 5.33 -0.60 5.31
CA CYS A 51 6.25 -0.23 4.24
C CYS A 51 7.50 0.50 4.72
N GLN A 52 7.70 0.66 6.02
CA GLN A 52 8.87 1.35 6.58
C GLN A 52 10.19 0.79 6.05
N GLU A 53 10.26 -0.51 5.84
CA GLU A 53 11.45 -1.16 5.31
C GLU A 53 11.83 -0.66 3.91
N LEU A 54 10.85 -0.23 3.11
CA LEU A 54 11.12 0.32 1.77
C LEU A 54 11.94 1.61 1.84
N GLU A 55 11.69 2.43 2.85
CA GLU A 55 12.46 3.66 3.05
C GLU A 55 13.91 3.36 3.41
N ASP A 56 14.12 2.34 4.21
CA ASP A 56 15.46 1.90 4.64
C ASP A 56 16.28 1.32 3.49
N MET A 57 15.61 0.86 2.43
CA MET A 57 16.23 0.25 1.25
C MET A 57 16.59 1.23 0.14
N ASP A 58 16.25 2.50 0.27
CA ASP A 58 16.31 3.48 -0.83
C ASP A 58 17.67 3.50 -1.54
N ALA A 59 18.76 3.43 -0.81
CA ALA A 59 20.12 3.46 -1.37
C ALA A 59 20.52 2.17 -2.11
N ASN A 60 19.89 1.03 -1.76
CA ASN A 60 20.26 -0.30 -2.26
C ASN A 60 19.08 -1.03 -2.91
N LEU A 61 18.17 -0.28 -3.53
CA LEU A 61 16.98 -0.85 -4.13
C LEU A 61 17.31 -1.70 -5.36
N THR A 62 17.03 -3.00 -5.27
CA THR A 62 17.18 -3.94 -6.37
C THR A 62 15.83 -4.61 -6.65
N PRO A 63 15.61 -5.18 -7.86
CA PRO A 63 14.38 -5.89 -8.13
C PRO A 63 14.07 -6.99 -7.11
N THR A 64 15.09 -7.76 -6.72
CA THR A 64 14.93 -8.86 -5.77
C THR A 64 14.56 -8.37 -4.38
N SER A 65 15.24 -7.35 -3.86
CA SER A 65 14.95 -6.82 -2.53
C SER A 65 13.58 -6.16 -2.47
N LEU A 66 13.22 -5.40 -3.50
CA LEU A 66 11.91 -4.78 -3.60
C LEU A 66 10.80 -5.82 -3.65
N GLN A 67 10.95 -6.84 -4.50
CA GLN A 67 9.95 -7.89 -4.62
C GLN A 67 9.74 -8.62 -3.30
N ARG A 68 10.82 -8.91 -2.57
CA ARG A 68 10.75 -9.55 -1.25
C ARG A 68 9.90 -8.72 -0.30
N VAL A 69 10.18 -7.43 -0.18
CA VAL A 69 9.45 -6.55 0.74
C VAL A 69 7.98 -6.40 0.32
N LEU A 70 7.73 -6.18 -0.97
CA LEU A 70 6.36 -6.05 -1.47
C LEU A 70 5.55 -7.32 -1.23
N THR A 71 6.16 -8.48 -1.43
CA THR A 71 5.50 -9.77 -1.21
C THR A 71 5.19 -9.96 0.28
N GLU A 72 6.11 -9.61 1.17
CA GLU A 72 5.87 -9.67 2.61
C GLU A 72 4.74 -8.74 3.05
N VAL A 73 4.74 -7.49 2.55
CA VAL A 73 3.69 -6.52 2.85
C VAL A 73 2.35 -7.02 2.31
N LYS A 74 2.32 -7.57 1.10
CA LYS A 74 1.11 -8.13 0.50
C LYS A 74 0.56 -9.29 1.32
N SER A 75 1.44 -10.17 1.81
CA SER A 75 1.04 -11.30 2.66
C SER A 75 0.44 -10.82 3.98
N ASP A 76 1.06 -9.85 4.63
CA ASP A 76 0.54 -9.25 5.86
C ASP A 76 -0.80 -8.57 5.61
N LEU A 77 -0.92 -7.89 4.47
CA LEU A 77 -2.14 -7.19 4.07
C LEU A 77 -3.29 -8.17 3.81
N ASP A 78 -3.03 -9.28 3.13
CA ASP A 78 -4.04 -10.31 2.89
C ASP A 78 -4.53 -10.93 4.21
N HIS A 79 -3.62 -11.14 5.15
CA HIS A 79 -3.98 -11.60 6.48
C HIS A 79 -4.84 -10.58 7.22
N GLU A 80 -4.44 -9.31 7.20
CA GLU A 80 -5.19 -8.23 7.84
C GLU A 80 -6.58 -8.08 7.22
N LEU A 81 -6.71 -8.22 5.92
CA LEU A 81 -8.01 -8.21 5.24
C LEU A 81 -8.92 -9.33 5.74
N SER A 82 -8.38 -10.53 5.98
CA SER A 82 -9.18 -11.64 6.51
C SER A 82 -9.68 -11.34 7.92
N VAL A 83 -8.91 -10.61 8.72
CA VAL A 83 -9.32 -10.17 10.06
C VAL A 83 -10.41 -9.08 9.95
N GLN A 84 -10.21 -8.09 9.07
CA GLN A 84 -11.14 -6.97 8.90
C GLN A 84 -12.52 -7.43 8.40
N ARG A 85 -12.57 -8.46 7.57
CA ARG A 85 -13.85 -9.02 7.07
C ARG A 85 -14.74 -9.58 8.16
N ARG A 86 -14.19 -9.88 9.33
CA ARG A 86 -14.94 -10.35 10.51
C ARG A 86 -15.52 -9.21 11.33
N GLU A 87 -15.00 -7.99 11.14
CA GLU A 87 -15.46 -6.80 11.83
C GLU A 87 -16.60 -6.15 11.05
N LYS A 88 -17.49 -5.49 11.77
CA LYS A 88 -18.65 -4.81 11.18
C LYS A 88 -18.67 -3.35 11.60
N GLY A 89 -19.31 -2.51 10.78
CA GLY A 89 -19.48 -1.10 11.03
C GLY A 89 -18.82 -0.25 9.96
N ARG A 90 -19.15 1.04 9.95
CA ARG A 90 -18.65 1.97 8.91
C ARG A 90 -17.15 2.15 8.94
N ARG A 91 -16.54 2.18 10.12
CA ARG A 91 -15.09 2.30 10.23
C ARG A 91 -14.38 1.06 9.72
N ALA A 92 -14.88 -0.13 10.05
CA ALA A 92 -14.36 -1.39 9.53
C ALA A 92 -14.50 -1.48 8.01
N ASP A 93 -15.61 -1.02 7.45
CA ASP A 93 -15.83 -0.96 6.00
C ASP A 93 -14.78 -0.07 5.34
N GLY A 94 -14.49 1.09 5.93
CA GLY A 94 -13.47 2.00 5.43
C GLY A 94 -12.08 1.38 5.44
N ARG A 95 -11.71 0.71 6.53
CA ARG A 95 -10.42 0.01 6.62
C ARG A 95 -10.29 -1.07 5.55
N GLU A 96 -11.32 -1.90 5.40
CA GLU A 96 -11.34 -2.96 4.38
C GLU A 96 -11.19 -2.39 2.97
N GLU A 97 -11.92 -1.32 2.67
CA GLU A 97 -11.87 -0.65 1.37
C GLU A 97 -10.47 -0.11 1.06
N ALA A 98 -9.83 0.54 2.05
CA ALA A 98 -8.47 1.05 1.89
C ALA A 98 -7.46 -0.08 1.68
N LEU A 99 -7.57 -1.15 2.45
CA LEU A 99 -6.66 -2.30 2.34
C LEU A 99 -6.83 -3.02 1.00
N ASN A 100 -8.06 -3.18 0.51
CA ASN A 100 -8.31 -3.75 -0.83
C ASN A 100 -7.69 -2.89 -1.93
N PHE A 101 -7.85 -1.59 -1.83
CA PHE A 101 -7.28 -0.65 -2.80
C PHE A 101 -5.75 -0.80 -2.87
N VAL A 102 -5.09 -0.86 -1.72
CA VAL A 102 -3.64 -1.02 -1.66
C VAL A 102 -3.22 -2.42 -2.12
N ALA A 103 -3.98 -3.46 -1.77
CA ALA A 103 -3.68 -4.83 -2.21
C ALA A 103 -3.66 -4.95 -3.73
N ASP A 104 -4.61 -4.34 -4.41
CA ASP A 104 -4.66 -4.32 -5.87
C ASP A 104 -3.44 -3.62 -6.46
N TYR A 105 -3.05 -2.49 -5.88
CA TYR A 105 -1.88 -1.76 -6.34
C TYR A 105 -0.58 -2.53 -6.09
N LEU A 106 -0.45 -3.18 -4.92
CA LEU A 106 0.72 -4.01 -4.61
C LEU A 106 0.86 -5.18 -5.57
N SER A 107 -0.24 -5.82 -5.96
CA SER A 107 -0.22 -6.88 -6.96
C SER A 107 0.35 -6.37 -8.28
N SER A 108 -0.03 -5.18 -8.71
CA SER A 108 0.50 -4.54 -9.92
C SER A 108 1.99 -4.23 -9.79
N LEU A 109 2.44 -3.74 -8.62
CA LEU A 109 3.85 -3.46 -8.37
C LEU A 109 4.69 -4.73 -8.37
N ILE A 110 4.21 -5.79 -7.77
CA ILE A 110 4.91 -7.09 -7.75
C ILE A 110 5.09 -7.60 -9.18
N THR A 111 4.05 -7.53 -9.99
CA THR A 111 4.12 -7.90 -11.42
C THR A 111 5.14 -7.04 -12.17
N ALA A 112 5.12 -5.73 -11.97
CA ALA A 112 6.07 -4.82 -12.59
C ALA A 112 7.53 -5.13 -12.17
N THR A 113 7.72 -5.51 -10.91
CA THR A 113 9.03 -5.89 -10.37
C THR A 113 9.53 -7.20 -11.00
N ASP A 114 8.63 -8.16 -11.22
CA ASP A 114 8.95 -9.41 -11.93
C ASP A 114 9.43 -9.11 -13.36
N ILE A 115 8.72 -8.23 -14.07
CA ILE A 115 9.08 -7.82 -15.43
C ILE A 115 10.47 -7.16 -15.43
N GLU A 116 10.72 -6.27 -14.48
CA GLU A 116 11.99 -5.55 -14.36
C GLU A 116 13.13 -6.51 -14.04
N SER A 117 12.89 -7.50 -13.18
CA SER A 117 13.84 -8.54 -12.84
C SER A 117 14.19 -9.39 -14.07
N ALA A 118 13.22 -9.70 -14.93
CA ALA A 118 13.42 -10.45 -16.16
C ALA A 118 14.24 -9.66 -17.19
N LYS A 119 14.14 -8.33 -17.19
CA LYS A 119 14.91 -7.45 -18.07
C LYS A 119 16.36 -7.30 -17.65
N THR A 120 16.67 -7.57 -16.39
CA THR A 120 18.01 -7.44 -15.86
C THR A 120 18.67 -8.82 -15.91
N PRO A 121 19.56 -9.08 -16.88
CA PRO A 121 20.17 -10.40 -16.95
C PRO A 121 21.00 -10.68 -15.72
N ALA A 122 20.88 -11.90 -15.20
CA ALA A 122 21.75 -12.37 -14.15
C ALA A 122 23.17 -12.50 -14.69
N VAL A 123 24.06 -11.73 -14.15
CA VAL A 123 25.47 -11.74 -14.56
C VAL A 123 26.25 -12.67 -13.65
#